data_990bcd9e30c4ff25d03514e25a631774
#
_entry.id   990bcd9e30c4ff25d03514e25a631774
#
_cell.length_a   1.000
_cell.length_b   1.000
_cell.length_c   1.000
_cell.angle_alpha   90.00
_cell.angle_beta   90.00
_cell.angle_gamma   90.00
#
_symmetry.space_group_name_H-M   'P 1'
#
loop_
_entity.id
_entity.type
_entity.pdbx_description
1 polymer ?
#
loop_
_entity_poly.entity_id
_entity_poly.type
_entity_poly.pdbx_seq_one_letter_code
_entity_poly.pdbx_strand_id
1 'polypeptide(L)'
;MNCLKNCRSYQTKRPLWLYNTSLRFFFNTPMLADVIFKIQGSTVPAHRAVLVARCKVMAAMFNGNYLEASSVLVPVYGVSKETFLSFLEYLYTDSCCPASILQAMSLLICAEMYQVSRLQHICELYIITQLQSMPSRELATTSLSVVGLLKKAKFHNSDCLSTWLLHFIATNYLIFSQKPDFQDLSAEERSFVEMHRWPSNIYLKQLAEYRKYVHSRKCRCIVM
;
A
#
# COMPACT_ATOMS: atom_id res chain seq x y z
N MET A 1 -11.36 -14.88 -1.43
CA MET A 1 -10.75 -15.44 -2.66
C MET A 1 -11.10 -14.68 -3.96
N ASN A 2 -12.16 -13.88 -4.02
CA ASN A 2 -12.50 -13.12 -5.24
C ASN A 2 -11.66 -11.84 -5.44
N CYS A 3 -11.11 -11.23 -4.40
CA CYS A 3 -10.32 -10.01 -4.51
C CYS A 3 -8.99 -10.21 -5.26
N LEU A 4 -8.33 -11.37 -5.06
CA LEU A 4 -7.07 -11.70 -5.73
C LEU A 4 -7.23 -12.04 -7.23
N LYS A 5 -8.41 -12.47 -7.66
CA LYS A 5 -8.68 -12.72 -9.09
C LYS A 5 -8.81 -11.43 -9.88
N ASN A 6 -9.33 -10.36 -9.29
CA ASN A 6 -9.43 -9.05 -9.93
C ASN A 6 -8.07 -8.34 -10.07
N CYS A 7 -7.10 -8.62 -9.18
CA CYS A 7 -5.76 -8.01 -9.26
C CYS A 7 -4.94 -8.45 -10.49
N ARG A 8 -5.15 -9.68 -11.01
CA ARG A 8 -4.42 -10.17 -12.19
C ARG A 8 -4.86 -9.54 -13.52
N SER A 9 -6.07 -8.98 -13.60
CA SER A 9 -6.61 -8.43 -14.85
C SER A 9 -6.07 -7.02 -15.21
N TYR A 10 -5.42 -6.32 -14.28
CA TYR A 10 -4.91 -4.96 -14.52
C TYR A 10 -3.46 -4.90 -15.01
N GLN A 11 -2.77 -6.03 -15.11
CA GLN A 11 -1.46 -6.12 -15.80
C GLN A 11 -1.62 -6.31 -17.32
N THR A 12 -2.59 -5.67 -17.95
CA THR A 12 -2.57 -5.53 -19.41
C THR A 12 -1.36 -4.67 -19.73
N LYS A 13 -0.31 -5.31 -20.27
CA LYS A 13 0.83 -4.63 -20.92
C LYS A 13 0.26 -3.67 -21.97
N ARG A 14 -0.02 -2.42 -21.56
CA ARG A 14 -0.26 -1.37 -22.54
C ARG A 14 1.02 -1.22 -23.36
N PRO A 15 0.94 -1.19 -24.68
CA PRO A 15 2.13 -1.00 -25.50
C PRO A 15 2.88 0.27 -25.06
N LEU A 16 4.20 0.20 -25.00
CA LEU A 16 5.07 1.29 -24.50
C LEU A 16 4.82 2.66 -25.18
N TRP A 17 4.27 2.68 -26.40
CA TRP A 17 3.94 3.90 -27.13
C TRP A 17 2.69 4.63 -26.64
N LEU A 18 1.89 4.01 -25.77
CA LEU A 18 0.70 4.62 -25.11
C LEU A 18 1.04 5.37 -23.82
N TYR A 19 2.29 5.31 -23.35
CA TYR A 19 2.73 6.19 -22.27
C TYR A 19 2.75 7.62 -22.82
N ASN A 20 1.93 8.46 -22.22
CA ASN A 20 1.76 9.85 -22.62
C ASN A 20 3.04 10.65 -22.31
N THR A 21 4.12 10.37 -23.08
CA THR A 21 5.44 11.01 -22.93
C THR A 21 5.36 12.52 -23.13
N SER A 22 4.35 13.00 -23.84
CA SER A 22 4.14 14.42 -24.15
C SER A 22 3.82 15.24 -22.91
N LEU A 23 2.96 14.75 -22.00
CA LEU A 23 2.60 15.47 -20.78
C LEU A 23 3.71 15.38 -19.72
N ARG A 24 4.58 14.38 -19.73
CA ARG A 24 5.71 14.28 -18.82
C ARG A 24 6.64 15.50 -18.90
N PHE A 25 6.78 16.09 -20.09
CA PHE A 25 7.59 17.29 -20.30
C PHE A 25 7.12 18.47 -19.46
N PHE A 26 5.83 18.57 -19.19
CA PHE A 26 5.24 19.65 -18.38
C PHE A 26 5.26 19.36 -16.88
N PHE A 27 5.60 18.14 -16.45
CA PHE A 27 5.64 17.79 -15.05
C PHE A 27 6.74 18.57 -14.31
N ASN A 28 6.35 19.24 -13.22
CA ASN A 28 7.23 20.03 -12.35
C ASN A 28 8.06 21.10 -13.10
N THR A 29 7.55 21.63 -14.19
CA THR A 29 8.17 22.75 -14.95
C THR A 29 7.31 24.01 -14.83
N PRO A 30 7.91 25.20 -14.72
CA PRO A 30 7.14 26.46 -14.66
C PRO A 30 6.58 26.88 -16.03
N MET A 31 6.97 26.20 -17.12
CA MET A 31 6.53 26.56 -18.46
C MET A 31 5.02 26.35 -18.60
N LEU A 32 4.26 27.39 -18.89
CA LEU A 32 2.80 27.42 -19.01
C LEU A 32 2.05 27.01 -17.73
N ALA A 33 2.73 26.99 -16.58
CA ALA A 33 2.08 26.70 -15.29
C ALA A 33 1.12 27.86 -14.92
N ASP A 34 -0.11 27.53 -14.60
CA ASP A 34 -1.19 28.45 -14.23
C ASP A 34 -1.66 28.25 -12.78
N VAL A 35 -1.06 27.31 -12.06
CA VAL A 35 -1.24 27.10 -10.62
C VAL A 35 0.08 26.68 -9.98
N ILE A 36 0.27 27.13 -8.74
CA ILE A 36 1.45 26.81 -7.91
C ILE A 36 0.96 26.24 -6.59
N PHE A 37 1.32 25.01 -6.29
CA PHE A 37 1.05 24.41 -4.99
C PHE A 37 2.12 24.78 -3.97
N LYS A 38 1.70 25.24 -2.78
CA LYS A 38 2.60 25.52 -1.65
C LYS A 38 2.53 24.36 -0.65
N ILE A 39 3.65 23.64 -0.48
CA ILE A 39 3.73 22.42 0.32
C ILE A 39 4.97 22.52 1.20
N GLN A 40 4.80 22.50 2.53
CA GLN A 40 5.91 22.53 3.50
C GLN A 40 6.96 23.62 3.20
N GLY A 41 6.50 24.82 2.82
CA GLY A 41 7.38 25.95 2.47
C GLY A 41 7.98 25.90 1.07
N SER A 42 7.81 24.84 0.33
CA SER A 42 8.24 24.70 -1.08
C SER A 42 7.09 24.99 -2.04
N THR A 43 7.42 25.34 -3.27
CA THR A 43 6.46 25.59 -4.35
C THR A 43 6.61 24.52 -5.44
N VAL A 44 5.48 24.07 -5.99
CA VAL A 44 5.42 23.10 -7.08
C VAL A 44 4.50 23.66 -8.17
N PRO A 45 5.04 23.99 -9.36
CA PRO A 45 4.23 24.47 -10.48
C PRO A 45 3.43 23.31 -11.10
N ALA A 46 2.20 23.63 -11.56
CA ALA A 46 1.33 22.65 -12.23
C ALA A 46 0.38 23.34 -13.22
N HIS A 47 -0.41 22.54 -13.95
CA HIS A 47 -1.29 22.98 -15.02
C HIS A 47 -2.73 22.54 -14.73
N ARG A 48 -3.60 23.51 -14.50
CA ARG A 48 -5.03 23.29 -14.19
C ARG A 48 -5.70 22.36 -15.20
N ALA A 49 -5.43 22.55 -16.48
CA ALA A 49 -6.03 21.74 -17.55
C ALA A 49 -5.74 20.23 -17.35
N VAL A 50 -4.50 19.87 -17.00
CA VAL A 50 -4.12 18.49 -16.73
C VAL A 50 -4.80 17.99 -15.46
N LEU A 51 -4.77 18.78 -14.38
CA LEU A 51 -5.34 18.41 -13.08
C LEU A 51 -6.85 18.19 -13.15
N VAL A 52 -7.56 19.09 -13.81
CA VAL A 52 -9.02 19.00 -14.04
C VAL A 52 -9.40 17.79 -14.88
N ALA A 53 -8.63 17.51 -15.93
CA ALA A 53 -8.86 16.36 -16.79
C ALA A 53 -8.60 15.01 -16.10
N ARG A 54 -7.73 14.97 -15.09
CA ARG A 54 -7.20 13.74 -14.50
C ARG A 54 -7.69 13.45 -13.08
N CYS A 55 -8.21 14.46 -12.38
CA CYS A 55 -8.62 14.34 -10.97
C CYS A 55 -9.96 15.06 -10.73
N LYS A 56 -10.99 14.30 -10.35
CA LYS A 56 -12.34 14.83 -10.11
C LYS A 56 -12.38 15.85 -8.97
N VAL A 57 -11.61 15.62 -7.90
CA VAL A 57 -11.53 16.54 -6.76
C VAL A 57 -10.90 17.87 -7.19
N MET A 58 -9.81 17.82 -7.97
CA MET A 58 -9.20 19.04 -8.50
C MET A 58 -10.09 19.73 -9.54
N ALA A 59 -10.84 18.96 -10.34
CA ALA A 59 -11.85 19.52 -11.24
C ALA A 59 -12.92 20.30 -10.46
N ALA A 60 -13.45 19.74 -9.38
CA ALA A 60 -14.40 20.44 -8.53
C ALA A 60 -13.78 21.69 -7.88
N MET A 61 -12.54 21.58 -7.38
CA MET A 61 -11.81 22.67 -6.73
C MET A 61 -11.54 23.85 -7.67
N PHE A 62 -11.17 23.60 -8.92
CA PHE A 62 -10.80 24.65 -9.87
C PHE A 62 -11.99 25.17 -10.71
N ASN A 63 -13.05 24.39 -10.89
CA ASN A 63 -14.25 24.79 -11.64
C ASN A 63 -15.40 25.25 -10.73
N GLY A 64 -15.25 25.09 -9.40
CA GLY A 64 -16.28 25.46 -8.43
C GLY A 64 -16.12 26.90 -7.93
N ASN A 65 -16.95 27.26 -6.95
CA ASN A 65 -16.92 28.57 -6.28
C ASN A 65 -15.93 28.59 -5.09
N TYR A 66 -14.84 27.83 -5.19
CA TYR A 66 -13.80 27.78 -4.17
C TYR A 66 -12.75 28.86 -4.39
N LEU A 67 -12.06 29.28 -3.32
CA LEU A 67 -11.00 30.30 -3.37
C LEU A 67 -9.86 29.86 -4.31
N GLU A 68 -9.60 28.56 -4.39
CA GLU A 68 -8.58 27.96 -5.23
C GLU A 68 -8.85 28.13 -6.73
N ALA A 69 -10.13 28.30 -7.12
CA ALA A 69 -10.52 28.52 -8.53
C ALA A 69 -9.90 29.80 -9.10
N SER A 70 -9.80 30.86 -8.30
CA SER A 70 -9.22 32.16 -8.69
C SER A 70 -7.77 32.35 -8.23
N SER A 71 -7.28 31.51 -7.33
CA SER A 71 -5.95 31.67 -6.71
C SER A 71 -4.87 30.99 -7.54
N VAL A 72 -3.77 31.73 -7.82
CA VAL A 72 -2.57 31.14 -8.44
C VAL A 72 -1.80 30.26 -7.45
N LEU A 73 -1.84 30.60 -6.15
CA LEU A 73 -1.11 29.89 -5.10
C LEU A 73 -2.10 29.09 -4.24
N VAL A 74 -1.98 27.76 -4.28
CA VAL A 74 -2.86 26.82 -3.57
C VAL A 74 -2.06 26.09 -2.48
N PRO A 75 -2.40 26.29 -1.19
CA PRO A 75 -1.75 25.55 -0.11
C PRO A 75 -2.22 24.09 -0.07
N VAL A 76 -1.29 23.16 0.15
CA VAL A 76 -1.55 21.73 0.37
C VAL A 76 -1.08 21.36 1.76
N TYR A 77 -1.97 20.74 2.54
CA TYR A 77 -1.72 20.35 3.92
C TYR A 77 -1.79 18.81 4.06
N GLY A 78 -1.11 18.29 5.08
CA GLY A 78 -1.20 16.86 5.43
C GLY A 78 -0.42 15.90 4.54
N VAL A 79 0.29 16.41 3.51
CA VAL A 79 1.06 15.60 2.55
C VAL A 79 2.49 16.12 2.47
N SER A 80 3.48 15.22 2.38
CA SER A 80 4.86 15.63 2.13
C SER A 80 5.05 16.05 0.66
N LYS A 81 6.07 16.89 0.42
CA LYS A 81 6.41 17.36 -0.93
C LYS A 81 6.67 16.17 -1.88
N GLU A 82 7.44 15.19 -1.41
CA GLU A 82 7.80 14.01 -2.21
C GLU A 82 6.56 13.18 -2.59
N THR A 83 5.65 12.99 -1.63
CA THR A 83 4.39 12.26 -1.88
C THR A 83 3.52 13.01 -2.89
N PHE A 84 3.41 14.34 -2.74
CA PHE A 84 2.60 15.14 -3.66
C PHE A 84 3.22 15.21 -5.06
N LEU A 85 4.55 15.28 -5.17
CA LEU A 85 5.24 15.20 -6.46
C LEU A 85 4.98 13.84 -7.14
N SER A 86 5.05 12.72 -6.41
CA SER A 86 4.73 11.40 -6.95
C SER A 86 3.26 11.29 -7.37
N PHE A 87 2.36 11.94 -6.64
CA PHE A 87 0.94 12.04 -7.01
C PHE A 87 0.74 12.84 -8.30
N LEU A 88 1.37 14.01 -8.42
CA LEU A 88 1.33 14.80 -9.64
C LEU A 88 1.96 14.06 -10.82
N GLU A 89 3.13 13.42 -10.63
CA GLU A 89 3.77 12.61 -11.67
C GLU A 89 2.79 11.58 -12.24
N TYR A 90 2.03 10.91 -11.37
CA TYR A 90 0.99 9.98 -11.82
C TYR A 90 -0.09 10.68 -12.66
N LEU A 91 -0.56 11.87 -12.28
CA LEU A 91 -1.56 12.60 -13.06
C LEU A 91 -1.07 12.97 -14.46
N TYR A 92 0.23 13.26 -14.62
CA TYR A 92 0.83 13.60 -15.91
C TYR A 92 1.19 12.37 -16.75
N THR A 93 1.57 11.25 -16.11
CA THR A 93 2.22 10.12 -16.81
C THR A 93 1.45 8.80 -16.75
N ASP A 94 0.43 8.67 -15.91
CA ASP A 94 -0.23 7.40 -15.55
C ASP A 94 0.71 6.37 -14.87
N SER A 95 1.91 6.75 -14.50
CA SER A 95 2.90 5.87 -13.87
C SER A 95 3.37 6.44 -12.54
N CYS A 96 3.66 5.58 -11.59
CA CYS A 96 4.32 5.94 -10.35
C CYS A 96 5.26 4.81 -9.93
N CYS A 97 6.39 5.17 -9.34
CA CYS A 97 7.39 4.24 -8.85
C CYS A 97 7.76 4.60 -7.41
N PRO A 98 6.96 4.17 -6.41
CA PRO A 98 7.32 4.40 -5.01
C PRO A 98 8.67 3.75 -4.69
N ALA A 99 9.52 4.44 -3.93
CA ALA A 99 10.84 3.91 -3.54
C ALA A 99 10.75 2.98 -2.32
N SER A 100 9.64 3.00 -1.56
CA SER A 100 9.47 2.18 -0.37
C SER A 100 7.99 1.91 -0.06
N ILE A 101 7.73 0.89 0.76
CA ILE A 101 6.38 0.58 1.27
C ILE A 101 5.76 1.78 2.00
N LEU A 102 6.55 2.51 2.78
CA LEU A 102 6.08 3.69 3.52
C LEU A 102 5.68 4.82 2.58
N GLN A 103 6.47 5.07 1.53
CA GLN A 103 6.11 6.05 0.50
C GLN A 103 4.86 5.62 -0.28
N ALA A 104 4.75 4.34 -0.64
CA ALA A 104 3.55 3.80 -1.29
C ALA A 104 2.30 3.97 -0.42
N MET A 105 2.43 3.78 0.91
CA MET A 105 1.32 4.01 1.84
C MET A 105 0.93 5.49 1.93
N SER A 106 1.91 6.40 1.97
CA SER A 106 1.65 7.85 1.95
C SER A 106 1.00 8.29 0.63
N LEU A 107 1.42 7.71 -0.49
CA LEU A 107 0.84 7.98 -1.81
C LEU A 107 -0.58 7.41 -1.93
N LEU A 108 -0.85 6.23 -1.33
CA LEU A 108 -2.20 5.66 -1.23
C LEU A 108 -3.15 6.60 -0.49
N ILE A 109 -2.72 7.15 0.65
CA ILE A 109 -3.49 8.12 1.43
C ILE A 109 -3.76 9.38 0.61
N CYS A 110 -2.75 9.90 -0.08
CA CYS A 110 -2.91 11.04 -0.98
C CYS A 110 -3.90 10.72 -2.12
N ALA A 111 -3.83 9.53 -2.70
CA ALA A 111 -4.72 9.08 -3.76
C ALA A 111 -6.18 8.97 -3.28
N GLU A 112 -6.41 8.56 -2.05
CA GLU A 112 -7.74 8.55 -1.42
C GLU A 112 -8.26 9.98 -1.21
N MET A 113 -7.45 10.88 -0.63
CA MET A 113 -7.83 12.29 -0.42
C MET A 113 -8.31 12.97 -1.72
N TYR A 114 -7.66 12.67 -2.83
CA TYR A 114 -8.00 13.20 -4.15
C TYR A 114 -8.90 12.28 -4.99
N GLN A 115 -9.42 11.19 -4.40
CA GLN A 115 -10.33 10.23 -5.03
C GLN A 115 -9.80 9.65 -6.36
N VAL A 116 -8.48 9.38 -6.43
CA VAL A 116 -7.82 8.75 -7.58
C VAL A 116 -7.69 7.25 -7.31
N SER A 117 -8.80 6.52 -7.43
CA SER A 117 -8.91 5.11 -7.07
C SER A 117 -7.93 4.19 -7.83
N ARG A 118 -7.59 4.53 -9.08
CA ARG A 118 -6.61 3.75 -9.84
C ARG A 118 -5.21 3.85 -9.25
N LEU A 119 -4.78 5.05 -8.82
CA LEU A 119 -3.49 5.22 -8.15
C LEU A 119 -3.47 4.51 -6.79
N GLN A 120 -4.56 4.61 -6.03
CA GLN A 120 -4.73 3.88 -4.77
C GLN A 120 -4.50 2.38 -4.98
N HIS A 121 -5.14 1.80 -6.00
CA HIS A 121 -4.99 0.38 -6.32
C HIS A 121 -3.57 0.00 -6.76
N ILE A 122 -2.87 0.85 -7.51
CA ILE A 122 -1.46 0.63 -7.88
C ILE A 122 -0.57 0.60 -6.63
N CYS A 123 -0.81 1.51 -5.66
CA CYS A 123 -0.08 1.54 -4.40
C CYS A 123 -0.36 0.29 -3.55
N GLU A 124 -1.61 -0.17 -3.48
CA GLU A 124 -1.98 -1.43 -2.82
C GLU A 124 -1.20 -2.61 -3.39
N LEU A 125 -1.21 -2.77 -4.71
CA LEU A 125 -0.49 -3.83 -5.41
C LEU A 125 1.02 -3.76 -5.17
N TYR A 126 1.59 -2.56 -5.16
CA TYR A 126 3.00 -2.38 -4.86
C TYR A 126 3.32 -2.86 -3.44
N ILE A 127 2.55 -2.44 -2.43
CA ILE A 127 2.75 -2.85 -1.04
C ILE A 127 2.65 -4.38 -0.90
N ILE A 128 1.62 -4.99 -1.49
CA ILE A 128 1.39 -6.43 -1.50
C ILE A 128 2.59 -7.16 -2.11
N THR A 129 3.04 -6.73 -3.28
CA THR A 129 4.15 -7.36 -4.00
C THR A 129 5.46 -7.27 -3.22
N GLN A 130 5.75 -6.11 -2.63
CA GLN A 130 6.96 -5.93 -1.82
C GLN A 130 6.94 -6.83 -0.58
N LEU A 131 5.82 -6.88 0.16
CA LEU A 131 5.70 -7.76 1.33
C LEU A 131 5.78 -9.25 0.97
N GLN A 132 5.20 -9.66 -0.15
CA GLN A 132 5.28 -11.05 -0.63
C GLN A 132 6.70 -11.46 -1.03
N SER A 133 7.49 -10.52 -1.54
CA SER A 133 8.88 -10.78 -1.96
C SER A 133 9.86 -10.82 -0.79
N MET A 134 9.47 -10.35 0.40
CA MET A 134 10.33 -10.35 1.57
C MET A 134 10.54 -11.76 2.12
N PRO A 135 11.77 -12.23 2.29
CA PRO A 135 12.04 -13.51 2.95
C PRO A 135 11.67 -13.45 4.44
N SER A 136 11.31 -14.59 5.03
CA SER A 136 10.89 -14.68 6.44
C SER A 136 11.91 -14.08 7.43
N ARG A 137 13.22 -14.19 7.11
CA ARG A 137 14.28 -13.58 7.94
C ARG A 137 14.19 -12.05 7.95
N GLU A 138 13.95 -11.45 6.80
CA GLU A 138 13.79 -10.00 6.67
C GLU A 138 12.49 -9.53 7.35
N LEU A 139 11.39 -10.26 7.16
CA LEU A 139 10.13 -10.00 7.85
C LEU A 139 10.29 -10.02 9.38
N ALA A 140 11.13 -10.91 9.92
CA ALA A 140 11.39 -10.98 11.37
C ALA A 140 12.19 -9.78 11.89
N THR A 141 13.19 -9.30 11.12
CA THR A 141 14.13 -8.26 11.54
C THR A 141 13.71 -6.84 11.16
N THR A 142 12.81 -6.69 10.18
CA THR A 142 12.37 -5.37 9.72
C THR A 142 11.69 -4.56 10.83
N SER A 143 12.01 -3.26 10.89
CA SER A 143 11.32 -2.28 11.72
C SER A 143 9.93 -1.88 11.18
N LEU A 144 9.58 -2.35 9.97
CA LEU A 144 8.29 -2.06 9.36
C LEU A 144 7.16 -2.73 10.16
N SER A 145 6.25 -1.94 10.69
CA SER A 145 5.05 -2.42 11.37
C SER A 145 3.96 -2.78 10.34
N VAL A 146 3.76 -4.07 10.11
CA VAL A 146 2.69 -4.56 9.23
C VAL A 146 1.32 -4.35 9.87
N VAL A 147 1.22 -4.43 11.19
CA VAL A 147 0.00 -4.07 11.94
C VAL A 147 -0.30 -2.58 11.81
N GLY A 148 0.72 -1.74 11.85
CA GLY A 148 0.58 -0.30 11.58
C GLY A 148 0.07 -0.01 10.16
N LEU A 149 0.55 -0.76 9.15
CA LEU A 149 0.03 -0.66 7.78
C LEU A 149 -1.44 -1.09 7.70
N LEU A 150 -1.82 -2.17 8.40
CA LEU A 150 -3.20 -2.66 8.48
C LEU A 150 -4.14 -1.58 9.05
N LYS A 151 -3.75 -0.95 10.17
CA LYS A 151 -4.53 0.13 10.78
C LYS A 151 -4.71 1.31 9.83
N LYS A 152 -3.65 1.73 9.13
CA LYS A 152 -3.71 2.79 8.13
C LYS A 152 -4.59 2.41 6.94
N ALA A 153 -4.46 1.18 6.44
CA ALA A 153 -5.28 0.69 5.33
C ALA A 153 -6.78 0.71 5.67
N LYS A 154 -7.14 0.28 6.88
CA LYS A 154 -8.52 0.35 7.38
C LYS A 154 -9.03 1.78 7.53
N PHE A 155 -8.22 2.65 8.13
CA PHE A 155 -8.58 4.05 8.34
C PHE A 155 -8.84 4.79 7.02
N HIS A 156 -8.13 4.41 5.96
CA HIS A 156 -8.23 5.00 4.62
C HIS A 156 -9.06 4.16 3.65
N ASN A 157 -10.00 3.36 4.14
CA ASN A 157 -10.97 2.60 3.35
C ASN A 157 -10.32 1.73 2.24
N SER A 158 -9.11 1.22 2.49
CA SER A 158 -8.39 0.33 1.59
C SER A 158 -8.71 -1.13 1.94
N ASP A 159 -9.94 -1.56 1.64
CA ASP A 159 -10.47 -2.87 2.05
C ASP A 159 -9.68 -4.04 1.46
N CYS A 160 -9.24 -3.91 0.21
CA CYS A 160 -8.45 -4.94 -0.47
C CYS A 160 -7.12 -5.15 0.24
N LEU A 161 -6.39 -4.08 0.53
CA LEU A 161 -5.11 -4.13 1.24
C LEU A 161 -5.29 -4.61 2.68
N SER A 162 -6.30 -4.11 3.40
CA SER A 162 -6.53 -4.46 4.81
C SER A 162 -6.87 -5.94 4.98
N THR A 163 -7.74 -6.48 4.13
CA THR A 163 -8.08 -7.91 4.13
C THR A 163 -6.86 -8.75 3.80
N TRP A 164 -6.07 -8.35 2.80
CA TRP A 164 -4.87 -9.06 2.43
C TRP A 164 -3.82 -9.05 3.56
N LEU A 165 -3.61 -7.90 4.23
CA LEU A 165 -2.67 -7.78 5.35
C LEU A 165 -3.07 -8.67 6.54
N LEU A 166 -4.36 -8.80 6.85
CA LEU A 166 -4.85 -9.72 7.88
C LEU A 166 -4.48 -11.18 7.55
N HIS A 167 -4.71 -11.61 6.31
CA HIS A 167 -4.31 -12.94 5.86
C HIS A 167 -2.80 -13.12 5.86
N PHE A 168 -2.04 -12.08 5.49
CA PHE A 168 -0.58 -12.13 5.50
C PHE A 168 -0.03 -12.28 6.92
N ILE A 169 -0.59 -11.58 7.92
CA ILE A 169 -0.24 -11.75 9.33
C ILE A 169 -0.59 -13.17 9.80
N ALA A 170 -1.75 -13.69 9.43
CA ALA A 170 -2.17 -15.03 9.82
C ALA A 170 -1.27 -16.12 9.23
N THR A 171 -0.89 -16.02 7.95
CA THR A 171 0.00 -17.00 7.29
C THR A 171 1.43 -16.94 7.83
N ASN A 172 1.88 -15.80 8.34
CA ASN A 172 3.19 -15.62 8.95
C ASN A 172 3.11 -15.47 10.47
N TYR A 173 2.15 -16.14 11.12
CA TYR A 173 1.82 -16.00 12.52
C TYR A 173 3.01 -16.09 13.46
N LEU A 174 3.91 -17.07 13.25
CA LEU A 174 5.07 -17.30 14.12
C LEU A 174 6.04 -16.10 14.15
N ILE A 175 6.09 -15.32 13.08
CA ILE A 175 6.92 -14.12 13.00
C ILE A 175 6.21 -12.96 13.70
N PHE A 176 4.96 -12.71 13.32
CA PHE A 176 4.24 -11.52 13.79
C PHE A 176 3.83 -11.63 15.25
N SER A 177 3.51 -12.82 15.76
CA SER A 177 3.15 -13.02 17.19
C SER A 177 4.28 -12.67 18.17
N GLN A 178 5.54 -12.62 17.70
CA GLN A 178 6.71 -12.22 18.48
C GLN A 178 6.98 -10.71 18.44
N LYS A 179 6.34 -9.99 17.57
CA LYS A 179 6.50 -8.53 17.43
C LYS A 179 5.62 -7.78 18.45
N PRO A 180 6.12 -6.68 19.03
CA PRO A 180 5.37 -5.91 20.04
C PRO A 180 4.06 -5.35 19.49
N ASP A 181 4.03 -4.95 18.21
CA ASP A 181 2.86 -4.39 17.54
C ASP A 181 1.72 -5.40 17.32
N PHE A 182 1.96 -6.69 17.50
CA PHE A 182 0.91 -7.72 17.46
C PHE A 182 -0.17 -7.49 18.54
N GLN A 183 0.21 -6.91 19.68
CA GLN A 183 -0.72 -6.57 20.76
C GLN A 183 -1.72 -5.47 20.34
N ASP A 184 -1.39 -4.72 19.33
CA ASP A 184 -2.20 -3.61 18.81
C ASP A 184 -3.34 -4.05 17.90
N LEU A 185 -3.46 -5.34 17.59
CA LEU A 185 -4.61 -5.88 16.88
C LEU A 185 -5.86 -5.82 17.72
N SER A 186 -7.00 -5.48 17.11
CA SER A 186 -8.30 -5.54 17.76
C SER A 186 -8.68 -6.97 18.17
N ALA A 187 -9.65 -7.13 19.06
CA ALA A 187 -10.12 -8.45 19.49
C ALA A 187 -10.65 -9.29 18.30
N GLU A 188 -11.36 -8.64 17.37
CA GLU A 188 -11.86 -9.28 16.14
C GLU A 188 -10.75 -9.70 15.20
N GLU A 189 -9.77 -8.82 14.96
CA GLU A 189 -8.61 -9.10 14.12
C GLU A 189 -7.78 -10.23 14.71
N ARG A 190 -7.58 -10.23 16.01
CA ARG A 190 -6.85 -11.30 16.71
C ARG A 190 -7.57 -12.63 16.59
N SER A 191 -8.90 -12.64 16.77
CA SER A 191 -9.72 -13.84 16.57
C SER A 191 -9.63 -14.36 15.15
N PHE A 192 -9.69 -13.47 14.16
CA PHE A 192 -9.51 -13.82 12.74
C PHE A 192 -8.13 -14.43 12.48
N VAL A 193 -7.07 -13.81 12.97
CA VAL A 193 -5.69 -14.28 12.82
C VAL A 193 -5.50 -15.66 13.47
N GLU A 194 -6.03 -15.88 14.68
CA GLU A 194 -5.95 -17.17 15.36
C GLU A 194 -6.71 -18.30 14.61
N MET A 195 -7.83 -17.95 13.99
CA MET A 195 -8.62 -18.91 13.22
C MET A 195 -7.93 -19.32 11.91
N HIS A 196 -7.23 -18.39 11.25
CA HIS A 196 -6.61 -18.60 9.93
C HIS A 196 -5.10 -18.77 9.98
N ARG A 197 -4.49 -18.85 11.15
CA ARG A 197 -3.04 -18.90 11.32
C ARG A 197 -2.38 -20.13 10.69
N TRP A 198 -1.17 -19.96 10.23
CA TRP A 198 -0.29 -21.07 9.85
C TRP A 198 1.01 -21.03 10.69
N PRO A 199 1.47 -22.15 11.26
CA PRO A 199 0.77 -23.44 11.31
C PRO A 199 -0.47 -23.43 12.22
N SER A 200 -1.50 -24.20 11.84
CA SER A 200 -2.72 -24.32 12.64
C SER A 200 -2.46 -25.08 13.95
N ASN A 201 -3.31 -24.87 14.96
CA ASN A 201 -3.21 -25.59 16.22
C ASN A 201 -3.35 -27.11 16.04
N ILE A 202 -4.17 -27.56 15.09
CA ILE A 202 -4.37 -28.97 14.76
C ILE A 202 -3.08 -29.55 14.21
N TYR A 203 -2.44 -28.86 13.24
CA TYR A 203 -1.16 -29.29 12.67
C TYR A 203 -0.06 -29.38 13.73
N LEU A 204 0.04 -28.41 14.64
CA LEU A 204 1.05 -28.43 15.71
C LEU A 204 0.84 -29.60 16.69
N LYS A 205 -0.41 -29.92 17.02
CA LYS A 205 -0.74 -31.10 17.84
C LYS A 205 -0.31 -32.40 17.14
N GLN A 206 -0.69 -32.57 15.89
CA GLN A 206 -0.31 -33.74 15.08
C GLN A 206 1.22 -33.85 14.94
N LEU A 207 1.91 -32.75 14.72
CA LEU A 207 3.38 -32.73 14.64
C LEU A 207 4.02 -33.15 15.98
N ALA A 208 3.48 -32.68 17.11
CA ALA A 208 3.96 -33.05 18.43
C ALA A 208 3.77 -34.56 18.71
N GLU A 209 2.62 -35.11 18.33
CA GLU A 209 2.33 -36.56 18.43
C GLU A 209 3.26 -37.36 17.54
N TYR A 210 3.48 -36.92 16.30
CA TYR A 210 4.42 -37.60 15.37
C TYR A 210 5.85 -37.55 15.92
N ARG A 211 6.32 -36.44 16.49
CA ARG A 211 7.65 -36.34 17.12
C ARG A 211 7.79 -37.33 18.29
N LYS A 212 6.79 -37.43 19.16
CA LYS A 212 6.76 -38.41 20.25
C LYS A 212 6.86 -39.84 19.72
N TYR A 213 6.10 -40.17 18.68
CA TYR A 213 6.13 -41.48 18.04
C TYR A 213 7.51 -41.84 17.45
N VAL A 214 8.12 -40.90 16.72
CA VAL A 214 9.48 -41.10 16.14
C VAL A 214 10.53 -41.25 17.25
N HIS A 215 10.42 -40.50 18.33
CA HIS A 215 11.35 -40.59 19.46
C HIS A 215 11.24 -41.94 20.18
N SER A 216 10.02 -42.44 20.38
CA SER A 216 9.76 -43.72 21.00
C SER A 216 10.30 -44.93 20.16
N ARG A 217 10.30 -44.79 18.82
CA ARG A 217 10.89 -45.81 17.93
C ARG A 217 12.42 -45.80 17.95
N LYS A 218 13.07 -44.62 18.00
CA LYS A 218 14.53 -44.53 18.09
C LYS A 218 15.06 -45.18 19.36
N CYS A 219 14.34 -45.06 20.47
CA CYS A 219 14.74 -45.70 21.72
C CYS A 219 14.63 -47.23 21.71
N ARG A 220 13.79 -47.82 20.84
CA ARG A 220 13.68 -49.28 20.73
C ARG A 220 14.77 -49.94 19.88
N CYS A 221 15.53 -49.21 19.07
CA CYS A 221 16.59 -49.71 18.23
C CYS A 221 17.98 -49.68 18.89
N ILE A 222 18.08 -49.26 20.15
CA ILE A 222 19.37 -49.18 20.89
C ILE A 222 19.55 -50.33 21.89
N VAL A 223 18.57 -51.26 21.97
CA VAL A 223 18.66 -52.44 22.84
C VAL A 223 18.60 -53.70 21.97
N MET A 224 19.69 -53.99 21.26
CA MET A 224 20.12 -55.28 20.80
C MET A 224 21.63 -55.34 20.79
#